data_3c5d40873d8244f241c8b4d12033c7db
#
_entry.id   3c5d40873d8244f241c8b4d12033c7db
#
_cell.length_a   1.000
_cell.length_b   1.000
_cell.length_c   1.000
_cell.angle_alpha   90.00
_cell.angle_beta   90.00
_cell.angle_gamma   90.00
#
_symmetry.space_group_name_H-M   'P 1'
#
loop_
_entity.id
_entity.type
_entity.pdbx_description
1 polymer ?
#
loop_
_entity_poly.entity_id
_entity_poly.type
_entity_poly.pdbx_seq_one_letter_code
_entity_poly.pdbx_strand_id
1 'polypeptide(L)'
;MSAQPNIDPTRTRALPRWLREPLLHFLLIGAALFGLDHVVNGALDKQSVIVVDGTVDREAIKVFKDARGREPIADELYALRRVWLDNEVLYREGLALQMDKGDKAIKDRVIFKSLSMINAGLNLPPVDDHKLREWFEANRVKYDQPARYDFQEAVIAGDSSEAAGRAFAAGLNAGKSIDTQAGLRVFQGRPYSNIVQSYGAEFAAELEATPSGQWRAIRQGDGWRVMRLESIVPAQPAVFEPLRGVVLQDWTDSVMAEQRTAAVRAMARKYTVKYEATPP
;
A
#
# COMPACT_ATOMS: atom_id res chain seq x y z
N MET A 1 43.32 35.40 75.58
CA MET A 1 43.80 34.08 75.25
C MET A 1 42.81 33.51 74.23
N SER A 2 43.11 33.64 72.95
CA SER A 2 42.26 33.20 71.88
C SER A 2 43.02 32.12 71.11
N ALA A 3 42.53 30.88 71.16
CA ALA A 3 43.07 29.77 70.40
C ALA A 3 42.50 29.76 68.96
N GLN A 4 43.39 29.92 67.99
CA GLN A 4 43.04 29.74 66.56
C GLN A 4 43.03 28.21 66.21
N PRO A 5 42.08 27.78 65.41
CA PRO A 5 42.14 26.43 64.89
C PRO A 5 43.09 26.34 63.69
N ASN A 6 44.03 25.45 63.77
CA ASN A 6 44.97 25.06 62.72
C ASN A 6 44.25 24.33 61.56
N ILE A 7 44.13 24.92 60.40
CA ILE A 7 43.61 24.32 59.19
C ILE A 7 44.78 23.66 58.46
N ASP A 8 44.81 22.35 58.45
CA ASP A 8 45.80 21.54 57.74
C ASP A 8 45.51 21.56 56.22
N PRO A 9 46.44 22.00 55.34
CA PRO A 9 46.17 22.08 53.91
C PRO A 9 46.36 20.73 53.22
N THR A 10 45.27 20.28 52.63
CA THR A 10 45.24 19.47 51.40
C THR A 10 46.22 18.28 51.30
N ARG A 11 45.77 17.12 51.71
CA ARG A 11 46.29 15.83 51.21
C ARG A 11 45.86 15.67 49.74
N THR A 12 46.64 16.15 48.84
CA THR A 12 46.58 15.71 47.44
C THR A 12 46.99 14.22 47.38
N ARG A 13 46.05 13.32 47.13
CA ARG A 13 46.32 11.91 46.87
C ARG A 13 47.23 11.82 45.63
N ALA A 14 48.54 11.72 45.82
CA ALA A 14 49.48 11.45 44.74
C ALA A 14 49.13 10.07 44.14
N LEU A 15 48.85 10.02 42.82
CA LEU A 15 48.65 8.79 42.08
C LEU A 15 49.86 7.87 42.32
N PRO A 16 49.64 6.56 42.53
CA PRO A 16 50.74 5.60 42.77
C PRO A 16 51.74 5.61 41.62
N ARG A 17 53.01 5.46 41.90
CA ARG A 17 54.15 5.59 40.96
C ARG A 17 54.00 4.71 39.71
N TRP A 18 53.41 3.50 39.82
CA TRP A 18 53.17 2.58 38.71
C TRP A 18 52.18 3.12 37.67
N LEU A 19 51.22 4.02 38.04
CA LEU A 19 50.32 4.72 37.13
C LEU A 19 51.01 5.84 36.33
N ARG A 20 52.29 6.16 36.63
CA ARG A 20 53.11 7.14 35.90
C ARG A 20 54.15 6.46 34.98
N GLU A 21 54.19 5.16 34.95
CA GLU A 21 55.11 4.39 34.12
C GLU A 21 54.69 4.48 32.66
N PRO A 22 55.53 5.01 31.74
CA PRO A 22 55.21 5.07 30.30
C PRO A 22 54.93 3.73 29.69
N LEU A 23 55.58 2.65 30.19
CA LEU A 23 55.40 1.28 29.72
C LEU A 23 53.98 0.78 29.99
N LEU A 24 53.39 1.11 31.14
CA LEU A 24 52.04 0.73 31.49
C LEU A 24 51.00 1.40 30.57
N HIS A 25 51.20 2.70 30.28
CA HIS A 25 50.36 3.41 29.33
C HIS A 25 50.43 2.82 27.92
N PHE A 26 51.63 2.46 27.48
CA PHE A 26 51.79 1.81 26.19
C PHE A 26 51.11 0.44 26.12
N LEU A 27 51.22 -0.36 27.18
CA LEU A 27 50.54 -1.65 27.28
C LEU A 27 49.01 -1.52 27.30
N LEU A 28 48.49 -0.55 28.05
CA LEU A 28 47.04 -0.30 28.13
C LEU A 28 46.48 0.21 26.79
N ILE A 29 47.18 1.13 26.14
CA ILE A 29 46.78 1.62 24.82
C ILE A 29 46.89 0.49 23.77
N GLY A 30 47.96 -0.30 23.80
CA GLY A 30 48.12 -1.44 22.92
C GLY A 30 47.03 -2.50 23.12
N ALA A 31 46.70 -2.83 24.37
CA ALA A 31 45.58 -3.73 24.69
C ALA A 31 44.21 -3.20 24.27
N ALA A 32 43.99 -1.89 24.46
CA ALA A 32 42.76 -1.24 24.00
C ALA A 32 42.63 -1.23 22.47
N LEU A 33 43.71 -0.92 21.75
CA LEU A 33 43.78 -0.97 20.29
C LEU A 33 43.59 -2.39 19.75
N PHE A 34 44.25 -3.37 20.37
CA PHE A 34 44.09 -4.79 20.02
C PHE A 34 42.69 -5.29 20.30
N GLY A 35 42.10 -4.92 21.45
CA GLY A 35 40.70 -5.25 21.77
C GLY A 35 39.70 -4.62 20.78
N LEU A 36 39.94 -3.37 20.40
CA LEU A 36 39.12 -2.68 19.38
C LEU A 36 39.30 -3.35 18.00
N ASP A 37 40.53 -3.66 17.61
CA ASP A 37 40.84 -4.38 16.35
C ASP A 37 40.16 -5.76 16.33
N HIS A 38 40.22 -6.50 17.41
CA HIS A 38 39.57 -7.82 17.53
C HIS A 38 38.08 -7.76 17.46
N VAL A 39 37.42 -6.73 18.04
CA VAL A 39 35.96 -6.52 17.96
C VAL A 39 35.54 -6.08 16.57
N VAL A 40 36.31 -5.18 15.94
CA VAL A 40 35.98 -4.64 14.61
C VAL A 40 36.34 -5.67 13.51
N ASN A 41 37.49 -6.26 13.53
CA ASN A 41 37.98 -7.19 12.50
C ASN A 41 37.50 -8.62 12.73
N GLY A 42 37.25 -9.05 13.97
CA GLY A 42 36.66 -10.35 14.24
C GLY A 42 35.26 -10.54 13.69
N ALA A 43 34.53 -9.44 13.46
CA ALA A 43 33.26 -9.45 12.72
C ALA A 43 33.49 -9.55 11.20
N LEU A 44 34.58 -8.95 10.68
CA LEU A 44 34.94 -8.99 9.26
C LEU A 44 35.47 -10.37 8.83
N ASP A 45 36.16 -11.07 9.72
CA ASP A 45 36.72 -12.41 9.43
C ASP A 45 35.64 -13.46 9.23
N LYS A 46 34.47 -13.33 9.93
CA LYS A 46 33.30 -14.19 9.70
C LYS A 46 32.59 -13.91 8.37
N GLN A 47 32.75 -12.72 7.80
CA GLN A 47 32.16 -12.35 6.51
C GLN A 47 33.00 -12.83 5.34
N SER A 48 34.33 -13.13 5.54
CA SER A 48 35.23 -13.58 4.49
C SER A 48 35.09 -15.08 4.17
N VAL A 49 34.46 -15.87 5.04
CA VAL A 49 34.25 -17.31 4.85
C VAL A 49 32.92 -17.57 4.18
N ILE A 50 32.90 -18.21 3.01
CA ILE A 50 31.69 -18.72 2.34
C ILE A 50 31.68 -20.23 2.53
N VAL A 51 30.64 -20.72 3.21
CA VAL A 51 30.44 -22.16 3.43
C VAL A 51 29.43 -22.69 2.42
N VAL A 52 29.85 -23.59 1.55
CA VAL A 52 28.97 -24.32 0.65
C VAL A 52 28.58 -25.62 1.35
N ASP A 53 27.40 -25.62 1.95
CA ASP A 53 26.90 -26.77 2.71
C ASP A 53 25.86 -27.58 1.93
N GLY A 54 25.39 -28.68 2.53
CA GLY A 54 24.37 -29.54 1.92
C GLY A 54 23.01 -28.86 1.67
N THR A 55 22.76 -27.65 2.18
CA THR A 55 21.54 -26.88 1.89
C THR A 55 21.60 -26.31 0.49
N VAL A 56 22.79 -25.81 0.09
CA VAL A 56 23.04 -25.31 -1.26
C VAL A 56 22.82 -26.44 -2.29
N ASP A 57 23.31 -27.63 -1.97
CA ASP A 57 23.14 -28.81 -2.85
C ASP A 57 21.66 -29.18 -3.00
N ARG A 58 20.93 -29.27 -1.91
CA ARG A 58 19.51 -29.61 -1.95
C ARG A 58 18.69 -28.61 -2.76
N GLU A 59 18.98 -27.33 -2.61
CA GLU A 59 18.28 -26.27 -3.36
C GLU A 59 18.65 -26.34 -4.86
N ALA A 60 19.93 -26.50 -5.17
CA ALA A 60 20.41 -26.63 -6.55
C ALA A 60 19.83 -27.87 -7.25
N ILE A 61 19.81 -29.02 -6.58
CA ILE A 61 19.20 -30.25 -7.07
C ILE A 61 17.71 -30.07 -7.33
N LYS A 62 16.98 -29.45 -6.38
CA LYS A 62 15.55 -29.18 -6.51
C LYS A 62 15.25 -28.30 -7.72
N VAL A 63 15.91 -27.16 -7.86
CA VAL A 63 15.71 -26.22 -8.96
C VAL A 63 16.02 -26.89 -10.32
N PHE A 64 17.10 -27.66 -10.38
CA PHE A 64 17.48 -28.40 -11.59
C PHE A 64 16.43 -29.46 -11.96
N LYS A 65 15.95 -30.23 -10.96
CA LYS A 65 14.93 -31.28 -11.14
C LYS A 65 13.61 -30.69 -11.61
N ASP A 66 13.19 -29.56 -11.02
CA ASP A 66 11.96 -28.85 -11.41
C ASP A 66 12.05 -28.35 -12.88
N ALA A 67 13.24 -27.90 -13.31
CA ALA A 67 13.45 -27.39 -14.67
C ALA A 67 13.70 -28.48 -15.73
N ARG A 68 14.33 -29.61 -15.36
CA ARG A 68 14.80 -30.63 -16.31
C ARG A 68 14.09 -31.99 -16.17
N GLY A 69 13.26 -32.19 -15.12
CA GLY A 69 12.56 -33.44 -14.85
C GLY A 69 13.45 -34.60 -14.37
N ARG A 70 14.74 -34.35 -14.11
CA ARG A 70 15.71 -35.34 -13.60
C ARG A 70 16.69 -34.70 -12.61
N GLU A 71 17.39 -35.51 -11.86
CA GLU A 71 18.48 -35.06 -11.01
C GLU A 71 19.75 -34.69 -11.80
N PRO A 72 20.55 -33.73 -11.34
CA PRO A 72 21.81 -33.37 -11.97
C PRO A 72 22.85 -34.49 -11.79
N ILE A 73 23.70 -34.73 -12.81
CA ILE A 73 24.91 -35.53 -12.67
C ILE A 73 25.98 -34.73 -11.92
N ALA A 74 27.08 -35.39 -11.53
CA ALA A 74 28.13 -34.80 -10.71
C ALA A 74 28.71 -33.50 -11.28
N ASP A 75 28.99 -33.46 -12.58
CA ASP A 75 29.55 -32.28 -13.26
C ASP A 75 28.53 -31.13 -13.32
N GLU A 76 27.23 -31.42 -13.50
CA GLU A 76 26.17 -30.43 -13.48
C GLU A 76 25.98 -29.86 -12.07
N LEU A 77 26.02 -30.69 -11.04
CA LEU A 77 25.98 -30.24 -9.64
C LEU A 77 27.18 -29.35 -9.30
N TYR A 78 28.38 -29.73 -9.76
CA TYR A 78 29.56 -28.92 -9.58
C TYR A 78 29.43 -27.54 -10.26
N ALA A 79 28.90 -27.50 -11.49
CA ALA A 79 28.66 -26.25 -12.20
C ALA A 79 27.62 -25.39 -11.47
N LEU A 80 26.54 -25.99 -10.93
CA LEU A 80 25.51 -25.29 -10.14
C LEU A 80 26.11 -24.68 -8.85
N ARG A 81 26.97 -25.42 -8.14
CA ARG A 81 27.70 -24.90 -6.97
C ARG A 81 28.55 -23.68 -7.31
N ARG A 82 29.25 -23.72 -8.45
CA ARG A 82 30.04 -22.57 -8.90
C ARG A 82 29.21 -21.35 -9.18
N VAL A 83 28.08 -21.50 -9.90
CA VAL A 83 27.14 -20.39 -10.14
C VAL A 83 26.60 -19.82 -8.82
N TRP A 84 26.25 -20.70 -7.88
CA TRP A 84 25.82 -20.26 -6.55
C TRP A 84 26.92 -19.45 -5.83
N LEU A 85 28.16 -19.95 -5.85
CA LEU A 85 29.31 -19.30 -5.22
C LEU A 85 29.58 -17.92 -5.84
N ASP A 86 29.56 -17.82 -7.18
CA ASP A 86 29.75 -16.56 -7.89
C ASP A 86 28.68 -15.54 -7.49
N ASN A 87 27.42 -15.98 -7.38
CA ASN A 87 26.32 -15.13 -6.92
C ASN A 87 26.47 -14.70 -5.46
N GLU A 88 26.95 -15.58 -4.58
CA GLU A 88 27.17 -15.25 -3.16
C GLU A 88 28.31 -14.24 -3.00
N VAL A 89 29.38 -14.37 -3.79
CA VAL A 89 30.50 -13.39 -3.83
C VAL A 89 29.94 -12.04 -4.30
N LEU A 90 29.24 -11.99 -5.43
CA LEU A 90 28.66 -10.75 -5.96
C LEU A 90 27.69 -10.09 -4.96
N TYR A 91 26.89 -10.88 -4.25
CA TYR A 91 25.98 -10.38 -3.22
C TYR A 91 26.75 -9.72 -2.06
N ARG A 92 27.79 -10.39 -1.55
CA ARG A 92 28.60 -9.85 -0.44
C ARG A 92 29.36 -8.59 -0.84
N GLU A 93 29.96 -8.59 -2.02
CA GLU A 93 30.65 -7.40 -2.56
C GLU A 93 29.67 -6.24 -2.79
N GLY A 94 28.48 -6.52 -3.32
CA GLY A 94 27.43 -5.52 -3.50
C GLY A 94 27.01 -4.90 -2.17
N LEU A 95 26.86 -5.69 -1.11
CA LEU A 95 26.56 -5.17 0.23
C LEU A 95 27.71 -4.36 0.83
N ALA A 96 28.96 -4.81 0.63
CA ALA A 96 30.16 -4.09 1.08
C ALA A 96 30.27 -2.71 0.41
N LEU A 97 29.89 -2.62 -0.86
CA LEU A 97 29.80 -1.36 -1.61
C LEU A 97 28.53 -0.55 -1.30
N GLN A 98 27.70 -1.04 -0.37
CA GLN A 98 26.45 -0.39 0.04
C GLN A 98 25.46 -0.14 -1.14
N MET A 99 25.49 -1.01 -2.16
CA MET A 99 24.61 -0.88 -3.34
C MET A 99 23.13 -1.03 -3.01
N ASP A 100 22.79 -1.57 -1.84
CA ASP A 100 21.43 -1.67 -1.30
C ASP A 100 20.92 -0.34 -0.75
N LYS A 101 21.82 0.60 -0.41
CA LYS A 101 21.44 1.88 0.22
C LYS A 101 21.00 2.90 -0.82
N GLY A 102 19.82 3.47 -0.61
CA GLY A 102 19.24 4.47 -1.52
C GLY A 102 18.59 3.89 -2.78
N ASP A 103 18.77 2.59 -3.05
CA ASP A 103 18.10 1.93 -4.17
C ASP A 103 16.64 1.60 -3.81
N LYS A 104 15.71 2.25 -4.52
CA LYS A 104 14.26 2.06 -4.32
C LYS A 104 13.81 0.65 -4.67
N ALA A 105 14.38 0.01 -5.70
CA ALA A 105 13.98 -1.33 -6.14
C ALA A 105 14.36 -2.37 -5.09
N ILE A 106 15.56 -2.27 -4.51
CA ILE A 106 16.00 -3.14 -3.42
C ILE A 106 15.13 -2.91 -2.18
N LYS A 107 14.87 -1.65 -1.82
CA LYS A 107 13.97 -1.30 -0.70
C LYS A 107 12.59 -1.90 -0.89
N ASP A 108 11.98 -1.74 -2.06
CA ASP A 108 10.65 -2.28 -2.37
C ASP A 108 10.65 -3.82 -2.30
N ARG A 109 11.73 -4.47 -2.74
CA ARG A 109 11.90 -5.93 -2.66
C ARG A 109 11.97 -6.43 -1.23
N VAL A 110 12.70 -5.72 -0.36
CA VAL A 110 12.78 -6.04 1.08
C VAL A 110 11.40 -5.87 1.73
N ILE A 111 10.70 -4.77 1.43
CA ILE A 111 9.32 -4.52 1.91
C ILE A 111 8.40 -5.66 1.48
N PHE A 112 8.43 -6.05 0.20
CA PHE A 112 7.63 -7.16 -0.33
C PHE A 112 7.89 -8.47 0.40
N LYS A 113 9.17 -8.84 0.59
CA LYS A 113 9.56 -10.06 1.33
C LYS A 113 9.10 -10.02 2.78
N SER A 114 9.22 -8.85 3.43
CA SER A 114 8.76 -8.67 4.82
C SER A 114 7.23 -8.82 4.94
N LEU A 115 6.47 -8.25 4.00
CA LEU A 115 5.02 -8.43 3.94
C LEU A 115 4.63 -9.88 3.66
N SER A 116 5.37 -10.58 2.78
CA SER A 116 5.14 -12.00 2.50
C SER A 116 5.36 -12.87 3.74
N MET A 117 6.41 -12.58 4.52
CA MET A 117 6.68 -13.26 5.79
C MET A 117 5.56 -13.00 6.83
N ILE A 118 5.10 -11.75 6.94
CA ILE A 118 3.97 -11.41 7.81
C ILE A 118 2.74 -12.20 7.38
N ASN A 119 2.39 -12.18 6.08
CA ASN A 119 1.21 -12.87 5.55
C ASN A 119 1.26 -14.38 5.82
N ALA A 120 2.43 -15.02 5.70
CA ALA A 120 2.61 -16.44 5.98
C ALA A 120 2.37 -16.80 7.47
N GLY A 121 2.52 -15.84 8.38
CA GLY A 121 2.25 -16.01 9.82
C GLY A 121 0.83 -15.63 10.24
N LEU A 122 -0.01 -15.11 9.34
CA LEU A 122 -1.38 -14.73 9.68
C LEU A 122 -2.29 -15.97 9.68
N ASN A 123 -3.20 -16.02 10.65
CA ASN A 123 -4.18 -17.08 10.75
C ASN A 123 -5.59 -16.49 10.64
N LEU A 124 -6.38 -17.01 9.71
CA LEU A 124 -7.79 -16.66 9.63
C LEU A 124 -8.55 -17.29 10.80
N PRO A 125 -9.34 -16.50 11.54
CA PRO A 125 -10.24 -17.07 12.52
C PRO A 125 -11.32 -17.92 11.80
N PRO A 126 -11.88 -18.94 12.48
CA PRO A 126 -13.00 -19.68 11.93
C PRO A 126 -14.18 -18.74 11.69
N VAL A 127 -14.81 -18.88 10.55
CA VAL A 127 -15.99 -18.11 10.16
C VAL A 127 -17.11 -19.08 9.80
N ASP A 128 -18.31 -18.78 10.30
CA ASP A 128 -19.53 -19.47 9.95
C ASP A 128 -20.46 -18.57 9.12
N ASP A 129 -21.56 -19.15 8.65
CA ASP A 129 -22.52 -18.42 7.83
C ASP A 129 -23.22 -17.29 8.60
N HIS A 130 -23.33 -17.39 9.93
CA HIS A 130 -23.91 -16.33 10.74
C HIS A 130 -23.03 -15.06 10.67
N LYS A 131 -21.73 -15.20 10.91
CA LYS A 131 -20.76 -14.09 10.80
C LYS A 131 -20.66 -13.52 9.39
N LEU A 132 -20.74 -14.39 8.37
CA LEU A 132 -20.73 -13.92 6.98
C LEU A 132 -21.99 -13.11 6.64
N ARG A 133 -23.15 -13.49 7.16
CA ARG A 133 -24.37 -12.70 6.98
C ARG A 133 -24.31 -11.36 7.72
N GLU A 134 -23.81 -11.35 8.97
CA GLU A 134 -23.60 -10.10 9.70
C GLU A 134 -22.66 -9.16 8.93
N TRP A 135 -21.57 -9.71 8.39
CA TRP A 135 -20.62 -8.91 7.60
C TRP A 135 -21.24 -8.44 6.29
N PHE A 136 -22.02 -9.26 5.60
CA PHE A 136 -22.77 -8.91 4.41
C PHE A 136 -23.73 -7.75 4.68
N GLU A 137 -24.53 -7.83 5.74
CA GLU A 137 -25.48 -6.76 6.10
C GLU A 137 -24.74 -5.46 6.45
N ALA A 138 -23.63 -5.53 7.17
CA ALA A 138 -22.81 -4.35 7.48
C ALA A 138 -22.14 -3.72 6.23
N ASN A 139 -21.98 -4.48 5.16
CA ASN A 139 -21.30 -4.06 3.92
C ASN A 139 -22.22 -4.07 2.69
N ARG A 140 -23.55 -4.00 2.86
CA ARG A 140 -24.53 -4.10 1.77
C ARG A 140 -24.26 -3.19 0.57
N VAL A 141 -23.75 -1.98 0.83
CA VAL A 141 -23.40 -1.00 -0.21
C VAL A 141 -22.44 -1.58 -1.28
N LYS A 142 -21.63 -2.60 -0.92
CA LYS A 142 -20.73 -3.27 -1.86
C LYS A 142 -21.44 -4.24 -2.80
N TYR A 143 -22.61 -4.76 -2.39
CA TYR A 143 -23.29 -5.86 -3.05
C TYR A 143 -24.59 -5.44 -3.71
N ASP A 144 -25.30 -4.47 -3.13
CA ASP A 144 -26.56 -3.96 -3.67
C ASP A 144 -26.32 -3.32 -5.03
N GLN A 145 -27.20 -3.63 -5.97
CA GLN A 145 -27.17 -2.96 -7.27
C GLN A 145 -27.90 -1.61 -7.15
N PRO A 146 -27.18 -0.49 -7.36
CA PRO A 146 -27.83 0.82 -7.31
C PRO A 146 -28.81 0.98 -8.48
N ALA A 147 -29.80 1.86 -8.31
CA ALA A 147 -30.67 2.27 -9.41
C ALA A 147 -29.84 2.80 -10.58
N ARG A 148 -30.26 2.46 -11.80
CA ARG A 148 -29.61 2.86 -13.04
C ARG A 148 -30.55 3.65 -13.91
N TYR A 149 -30.04 4.70 -14.50
CA TYR A 149 -30.80 5.69 -15.26
C TYR A 149 -30.33 5.67 -16.71
N ASP A 150 -31.31 5.57 -17.63
CA ASP A 150 -31.10 5.83 -19.04
C ASP A 150 -31.70 7.18 -19.37
N PHE A 151 -30.91 8.06 -19.95
CA PHE A 151 -31.36 9.42 -20.29
C PHE A 151 -30.61 9.97 -21.49
N GLN A 152 -31.18 11.00 -22.09
CA GLN A 152 -30.62 11.70 -23.24
C GLN A 152 -30.46 13.18 -22.91
N GLU A 153 -29.46 13.80 -23.50
CA GLU A 153 -29.22 15.23 -23.48
C GLU A 153 -29.28 15.77 -24.88
N ALA A 154 -30.19 16.69 -25.14
CA ALA A 154 -30.17 17.49 -26.35
C ALA A 154 -29.31 18.74 -26.10
N VAL A 155 -28.20 18.84 -26.83
CA VAL A 155 -27.26 19.94 -26.65
C VAL A 155 -27.85 21.22 -27.25
N ILE A 156 -27.93 22.28 -26.43
CA ILE A 156 -28.38 23.60 -26.88
C ILE A 156 -27.19 24.28 -27.56
N ALA A 157 -27.38 24.70 -28.81
CA ALA A 157 -26.43 25.54 -29.52
C ALA A 157 -26.66 27.01 -29.18
N GLY A 158 -25.66 27.66 -28.58
CA GLY A 158 -25.70 29.10 -28.26
C GLY A 158 -26.26 29.42 -26.87
N ASP A 159 -27.42 30.10 -26.82
CA ASP A 159 -28.02 30.57 -25.56
C ASP A 159 -28.51 29.43 -24.67
N SER A 160 -27.88 29.28 -23.51
CA SER A 160 -28.24 28.29 -22.47
C SER A 160 -29.07 28.89 -21.33
N SER A 161 -29.81 29.98 -21.60
CA SER A 161 -30.74 30.60 -20.64
C SER A 161 -31.91 29.68 -20.34
N GLU A 162 -32.63 29.97 -19.24
CA GLU A 162 -33.84 29.24 -18.88
C GLU A 162 -34.90 29.29 -19.98
N ALA A 163 -35.12 30.49 -20.52
CA ALA A 163 -36.13 30.71 -21.57
C ALA A 163 -35.82 29.88 -22.82
N ALA A 164 -34.55 29.89 -23.27
CA ALA A 164 -34.10 29.13 -24.44
C ALA A 164 -34.23 27.61 -24.16
N GLY A 165 -33.78 27.13 -22.99
CA GLY A 165 -33.86 25.72 -22.60
C GLY A 165 -35.29 25.23 -22.57
N ARG A 166 -36.21 25.97 -21.95
CA ARG A 166 -37.66 25.63 -21.89
C ARG A 166 -38.32 25.64 -23.26
N ALA A 167 -38.02 26.62 -24.09
CA ALA A 167 -38.54 26.70 -25.46
C ALA A 167 -38.05 25.54 -26.34
N PHE A 168 -36.79 25.18 -26.19
CA PHE A 168 -36.18 24.02 -26.90
C PHE A 168 -36.81 22.70 -26.44
N ALA A 169 -36.94 22.46 -25.14
CA ALA A 169 -37.63 21.27 -24.60
C ALA A 169 -39.09 21.18 -25.07
N ALA A 170 -39.84 22.28 -25.06
CA ALA A 170 -41.18 22.32 -25.58
C ALA A 170 -41.26 21.99 -27.07
N GLY A 171 -40.34 22.49 -27.86
CA GLY A 171 -40.21 22.18 -29.30
C GLY A 171 -40.01 20.68 -29.54
N LEU A 172 -39.08 20.08 -28.82
CA LEU A 172 -38.82 18.63 -28.91
C LEU A 172 -40.02 17.79 -28.49
N ASN A 173 -40.71 18.17 -27.44
CA ASN A 173 -41.97 17.50 -27.00
C ASN A 173 -43.12 17.66 -28.02
N ALA A 174 -43.06 18.72 -28.83
CA ALA A 174 -44.01 18.94 -29.95
C ALA A 174 -43.60 18.25 -31.27
N GLY A 175 -42.54 17.43 -31.24
CA GLY A 175 -42.07 16.66 -32.41
C GLY A 175 -41.14 17.42 -33.37
N LYS A 176 -40.58 18.57 -32.95
CA LYS A 176 -39.51 19.20 -33.72
C LYS A 176 -38.28 18.32 -33.73
N SER A 177 -37.64 18.15 -34.89
CA SER A 177 -36.38 17.44 -35.01
C SER A 177 -35.27 18.19 -34.28
N ILE A 178 -34.33 17.43 -33.68
CA ILE A 178 -33.09 17.97 -33.10
C ILE A 178 -32.28 18.47 -34.31
N ASP A 179 -31.83 19.72 -34.25
CA ASP A 179 -30.90 20.24 -35.26
C ASP A 179 -29.63 19.39 -35.26
N THR A 180 -29.21 18.90 -36.42
CA THR A 180 -28.02 18.08 -36.58
C THR A 180 -26.73 18.76 -36.11
N GLN A 181 -26.72 20.09 -35.98
CA GLN A 181 -25.60 20.85 -35.40
C GLN A 181 -25.59 20.84 -33.86
N ALA A 182 -26.75 20.64 -33.20
CA ALA A 182 -26.86 20.67 -31.73
C ALA A 182 -26.37 19.40 -31.06
N GLY A 183 -26.54 18.25 -31.73
CA GLY A 183 -26.11 16.94 -31.20
C GLY A 183 -27.05 16.36 -30.13
N LEU A 184 -27.07 15.03 -30.08
CA LEU A 184 -27.78 14.25 -29.06
C LEU A 184 -26.76 13.38 -28.34
N ARG A 185 -26.74 13.45 -27.02
CA ARG A 185 -25.94 12.56 -26.17
C ARG A 185 -26.85 11.54 -25.51
N VAL A 186 -26.45 10.27 -25.57
CA VAL A 186 -27.21 9.16 -24.98
C VAL A 186 -26.41 8.55 -23.84
N PHE A 187 -27.03 8.42 -22.70
CA PHE A 187 -26.45 7.83 -21.50
C PHE A 187 -27.28 6.62 -21.09
N GLN A 188 -26.63 5.47 -20.91
CA GLN A 188 -27.27 4.23 -20.54
C GLN A 188 -26.67 3.65 -19.26
N GLY A 189 -27.53 3.10 -18.39
CA GLY A 189 -27.13 2.39 -17.17
C GLY A 189 -26.36 3.25 -16.17
N ARG A 190 -26.56 4.56 -16.14
CA ARG A 190 -25.81 5.46 -15.24
C ARG A 190 -26.32 5.35 -13.81
N PRO A 191 -25.44 5.01 -12.82
CA PRO A 191 -25.81 5.08 -11.42
C PRO A 191 -26.16 6.52 -11.01
N TYR A 192 -27.04 6.69 -10.04
CA TYR A 192 -27.41 8.01 -9.50
C TYR A 192 -26.20 8.83 -9.04
N SER A 193 -25.25 8.17 -8.36
CA SER A 193 -24.02 8.83 -7.91
C SER A 193 -23.19 9.45 -9.04
N ASN A 194 -23.17 8.83 -10.22
CA ASN A 194 -22.46 9.39 -11.39
C ASN A 194 -23.18 10.61 -11.96
N ILE A 195 -24.52 10.66 -11.87
CA ILE A 195 -25.31 11.83 -12.27
C ILE A 195 -25.01 12.97 -11.30
N VAL A 196 -25.04 12.70 -9.99
CA VAL A 196 -24.69 13.68 -8.95
C VAL A 196 -23.27 14.22 -9.14
N GLN A 197 -22.32 13.35 -9.40
CA GLN A 197 -20.92 13.76 -9.61
C GLN A 197 -20.75 14.64 -10.85
N SER A 198 -21.48 14.35 -11.93
CA SER A 198 -21.35 15.04 -13.22
C SER A 198 -22.15 16.34 -13.29
N TYR A 199 -23.31 16.39 -12.65
CA TYR A 199 -24.28 17.47 -12.82
C TYR A 199 -24.71 18.15 -11.52
N GLY A 200 -24.42 17.57 -10.36
CA GLY A 200 -24.86 18.05 -9.05
C GLY A 200 -26.12 17.35 -8.52
N ALA A 201 -26.34 17.41 -7.20
CA ALA A 201 -27.41 16.68 -6.52
C ALA A 201 -28.81 17.21 -6.90
N GLU A 202 -28.98 18.54 -7.01
CA GLU A 202 -30.24 19.17 -7.39
C GLU A 202 -30.66 18.76 -8.81
N PHE A 203 -29.72 18.78 -9.75
CA PHE A 203 -29.93 18.32 -11.11
C PHE A 203 -30.35 16.85 -11.17
N ALA A 204 -29.68 15.98 -10.43
CA ALA A 204 -29.99 14.55 -10.40
C ALA A 204 -31.39 14.30 -9.88
N ALA A 205 -31.83 15.02 -8.84
CA ALA A 205 -33.17 14.94 -8.27
C ALA A 205 -34.23 15.44 -9.26
N GLU A 206 -33.99 16.53 -9.98
CA GLU A 206 -34.89 17.04 -11.02
C GLU A 206 -34.99 16.08 -12.21
N LEU A 207 -33.88 15.46 -12.62
CA LEU A 207 -33.89 14.48 -13.69
C LEU A 207 -34.70 13.25 -13.29
N GLU A 208 -34.53 12.74 -12.06
CA GLU A 208 -35.27 11.60 -11.52
C GLU A 208 -36.78 11.88 -11.44
N ALA A 209 -37.16 13.10 -11.08
CA ALA A 209 -38.57 13.54 -11.00
C ALA A 209 -39.19 13.82 -12.38
N THR A 210 -38.41 13.77 -13.45
CA THR A 210 -38.91 14.01 -14.81
C THR A 210 -39.69 12.79 -15.31
N PRO A 211 -40.92 12.97 -15.84
CA PRO A 211 -41.66 11.89 -16.46
C PRO A 211 -40.86 11.26 -17.62
N SER A 212 -40.78 9.94 -17.67
CA SER A 212 -40.05 9.23 -18.74
C SER A 212 -40.62 9.60 -20.12
N GLY A 213 -39.69 9.79 -21.07
CA GLY A 213 -39.99 10.15 -22.45
C GLY A 213 -40.24 11.64 -22.70
N GLN A 214 -40.26 12.48 -21.67
CA GLN A 214 -40.43 13.92 -21.83
C GLN A 214 -39.14 14.69 -21.74
N TRP A 215 -38.96 15.66 -22.65
CA TRP A 215 -37.85 16.60 -22.60
C TRP A 215 -38.14 17.69 -21.57
N ARG A 216 -37.16 17.98 -20.74
CA ARG A 216 -37.23 19.01 -19.71
C ARG A 216 -35.93 19.82 -19.66
N ALA A 217 -36.09 21.13 -19.48
CA ALA A 217 -34.95 21.98 -19.15
C ALA A 217 -34.65 21.87 -17.66
N ILE A 218 -33.42 21.50 -17.31
CA ILE A 218 -32.96 21.35 -15.94
C ILE A 218 -31.76 22.28 -15.75
N ARG A 219 -31.70 22.98 -14.63
CA ARG A 219 -30.60 23.89 -14.29
C ARG A 219 -29.33 23.15 -13.93
N GLN A 220 -28.17 23.58 -14.50
CA GLN A 220 -26.87 23.12 -14.08
C GLN A 220 -25.91 24.30 -13.98
N GLY A 221 -25.46 24.64 -12.76
CA GLY A 221 -24.63 25.82 -12.53
C GLY A 221 -25.32 27.11 -13.03
N ASP A 222 -24.66 27.85 -13.91
CA ASP A 222 -25.17 29.10 -14.49
C ASP A 222 -25.98 28.90 -15.78
N GLY A 223 -26.12 27.65 -16.24
CA GLY A 223 -26.82 27.35 -17.49
C GLY A 223 -27.95 26.33 -17.33
N TRP A 224 -28.66 26.07 -18.44
CA TRP A 224 -29.73 25.11 -18.52
C TRP A 224 -29.41 24.03 -19.54
N ARG A 225 -29.79 22.78 -19.23
CA ARG A 225 -29.63 21.61 -20.10
C ARG A 225 -30.98 21.01 -20.41
N VAL A 226 -31.16 20.49 -21.60
CA VAL A 226 -32.40 19.84 -22.02
C VAL A 226 -32.20 18.33 -21.98
N MET A 227 -32.87 17.70 -21.05
CA MET A 227 -32.74 16.30 -20.73
C MET A 227 -34.04 15.54 -20.94
N ARG A 228 -33.96 14.26 -21.27
CA ARG A 228 -35.06 13.32 -21.34
C ARG A 228 -34.69 12.06 -20.57
N LEU A 229 -35.42 11.78 -19.52
CA LEU A 229 -35.33 10.50 -18.82
C LEU A 229 -36.02 9.43 -19.67
N GLU A 230 -35.33 8.37 -20.00
CA GLU A 230 -35.91 7.23 -20.76
C GLU A 230 -36.43 6.17 -19.82
N SER A 231 -35.61 5.68 -18.93
CA SER A 231 -35.97 4.64 -17.97
C SER A 231 -35.17 4.72 -16.69
N ILE A 232 -35.74 4.18 -15.64
CA ILE A 232 -35.07 3.91 -14.37
C ILE A 232 -35.19 2.43 -14.09
N VAL A 233 -34.05 1.73 -14.04
CA VAL A 233 -33.99 0.40 -13.47
C VAL A 233 -33.82 0.55 -11.97
N PRO A 234 -34.80 0.10 -11.15
CA PRO A 234 -34.76 0.31 -9.72
C PRO A 234 -33.58 -0.42 -9.08
N ALA A 235 -33.13 0.09 -7.93
CA ALA A 235 -32.14 -0.57 -7.10
C ALA A 235 -32.60 -1.99 -6.73
N GLN A 236 -31.67 -2.94 -6.77
CA GLN A 236 -31.95 -4.33 -6.40
C GLN A 236 -31.08 -4.71 -5.20
N PRO A 237 -31.72 -4.96 -4.03
CA PRO A 237 -31.02 -5.49 -2.88
C PRO A 237 -30.35 -6.82 -3.21
N ALA A 238 -29.09 -6.96 -2.86
CA ALA A 238 -28.37 -8.22 -3.04
C ALA A 238 -28.92 -9.32 -2.12
N VAL A 239 -28.84 -10.56 -2.57
CA VAL A 239 -29.19 -11.75 -1.80
C VAL A 239 -27.91 -12.47 -1.42
N PHE A 240 -27.79 -12.86 -0.16
CA PHE A 240 -26.57 -13.45 0.39
C PHE A 240 -26.21 -14.79 -0.27
N GLU A 241 -27.17 -15.70 -0.46
CA GLU A 241 -26.94 -17.07 -0.89
C GLU A 241 -26.07 -17.18 -2.17
N PRO A 242 -26.44 -16.53 -3.29
CA PRO A 242 -25.61 -16.58 -4.48
C PRO A 242 -24.26 -15.87 -4.33
N LEU A 243 -24.15 -14.94 -3.39
CA LEU A 243 -22.93 -14.14 -3.13
C LEU A 243 -22.06 -14.68 -2.01
N ARG A 244 -22.46 -15.78 -1.34
CA ARG A 244 -21.76 -16.35 -0.20
C ARG A 244 -20.25 -16.51 -0.44
N GLY A 245 -19.85 -17.00 -1.61
CA GLY A 245 -18.43 -17.16 -1.96
C GLY A 245 -17.68 -15.82 -2.08
N VAL A 246 -18.33 -14.83 -2.68
CA VAL A 246 -17.78 -13.46 -2.81
C VAL A 246 -17.67 -12.81 -1.43
N VAL A 247 -18.71 -12.94 -0.62
CA VAL A 247 -18.73 -12.40 0.75
C VAL A 247 -17.64 -13.03 1.62
N LEU A 248 -17.43 -14.35 1.51
CA LEU A 248 -16.35 -15.05 2.21
C LEU A 248 -14.98 -14.53 1.78
N GLN A 249 -14.77 -14.32 0.48
CA GLN A 249 -13.51 -13.77 -0.03
C GLN A 249 -13.27 -12.36 0.49
N ASP A 250 -14.24 -11.47 0.36
CA ASP A 250 -14.14 -10.09 0.82
C ASP A 250 -13.91 -10.00 2.33
N TRP A 251 -14.60 -10.83 3.11
CA TRP A 251 -14.38 -10.93 4.55
C TRP A 251 -12.95 -11.39 4.86
N THR A 252 -12.50 -12.43 4.17
CA THR A 252 -11.13 -12.97 4.29
C THR A 252 -10.10 -11.88 4.01
N ASP A 253 -10.25 -11.17 2.90
CA ASP A 253 -9.32 -10.11 2.49
C ASP A 253 -9.30 -8.95 3.51
N SER A 254 -10.48 -8.60 4.05
CA SER A 254 -10.60 -7.56 5.09
C SER A 254 -9.88 -7.98 6.37
N VAL A 255 -10.14 -9.19 6.88
CA VAL A 255 -9.50 -9.73 8.09
C VAL A 255 -7.99 -9.83 7.92
N MET A 256 -7.53 -10.33 6.79
CA MET A 256 -6.09 -10.43 6.49
C MET A 256 -5.43 -9.05 6.41
N ALA A 257 -6.12 -8.06 5.84
CA ALA A 257 -5.63 -6.69 5.77
C ALA A 257 -5.52 -6.04 7.16
N GLU A 258 -6.52 -6.26 8.01
CA GLU A 258 -6.51 -5.79 9.41
C GLU A 258 -5.40 -6.42 10.23
N GLN A 259 -5.25 -7.75 10.17
CA GLN A 259 -4.18 -8.47 10.87
C GLN A 259 -2.79 -8.04 10.40
N ARG A 260 -2.60 -7.87 9.08
CA ARG A 260 -1.36 -7.35 8.50
C ARG A 260 -1.05 -5.96 9.04
N THR A 261 -2.04 -5.07 9.03
CA THR A 261 -1.90 -3.71 9.54
C THR A 261 -1.55 -3.71 11.03
N ALA A 262 -2.19 -4.56 11.81
CA ALA A 262 -1.91 -4.70 13.23
C ALA A 262 -0.48 -5.22 13.48
N ALA A 263 -0.02 -6.22 12.70
CA ALA A 263 1.34 -6.75 12.79
C ALA A 263 2.39 -5.67 12.46
N VAL A 264 2.19 -4.90 11.39
CA VAL A 264 3.09 -3.79 11.02
C VAL A 264 3.11 -2.71 12.11
N ARG A 265 1.94 -2.33 12.65
CA ARG A 265 1.85 -1.36 13.77
C ARG A 265 2.55 -1.88 15.03
N ALA A 266 2.45 -3.16 15.34
CA ALA A 266 3.17 -3.77 16.45
C ALA A 266 4.70 -3.66 16.26
N MET A 267 5.19 -3.91 15.04
CA MET A 267 6.61 -3.71 14.70
C MET A 267 7.03 -2.23 14.78
N ALA A 268 6.14 -1.31 14.44
CA ALA A 268 6.43 0.13 14.45
C ALA A 268 6.67 0.69 15.86
N ARG A 269 6.20 0.02 16.93
CA ARG A 269 6.36 0.48 18.32
C ARG A 269 7.82 0.61 18.77
N LYS A 270 8.75 -0.08 18.12
CA LYS A 270 10.19 0.01 18.40
C LYS A 270 10.87 1.22 17.76
N TYR A 271 10.15 1.98 16.92
CA TYR A 271 10.70 3.15 16.23
C TYR A 271 10.09 4.44 16.79
N THR A 272 10.90 5.47 16.88
CA THR A 272 10.43 6.84 17.17
C THR A 272 10.18 7.55 15.84
N VAL A 273 8.93 7.94 15.59
CA VAL A 273 8.56 8.69 14.38
C VAL A 273 8.58 10.18 14.69
N LYS A 274 9.34 10.93 13.91
CA LYS A 274 9.36 12.41 13.96
C LYS A 274 8.83 12.93 12.63
N TYR A 275 7.88 13.85 12.69
CA TYR A 275 7.37 14.56 11.52
C TYR A 275 8.06 15.92 11.46
N GLU A 276 8.80 16.16 10.39
CA GLU A 276 9.33 17.50 10.12
C GLU A 276 8.24 18.27 9.36
N ALA A 277 8.01 19.52 9.79
CA ALA A 277 7.09 20.40 9.06
C ALA A 277 7.63 20.62 7.65
N THR A 278 6.82 20.28 6.64
CA THR A 278 7.18 20.62 5.26
C THR A 278 7.27 22.15 5.17
N PRO A 279 8.38 22.74 4.71
CA PRO A 279 8.42 24.18 4.49
C PRO A 279 7.33 24.54 3.47
N PRO A 280 6.64 25.68 3.66
CA PRO A 280 5.55 26.14 2.81
C PRO A 280 5.96 26.37 1.36
#